data_b6249257f886da697ee7b6dc562aeeef
#
_entry.id   b6249257f886da697ee7b6dc562aeeef
#
_cell.length_a   1.000
_cell.length_b   1.000
_cell.length_c   1.000
_cell.angle_alpha   90.00
_cell.angle_beta   90.00
_cell.angle_gamma   90.00
#
_symmetry.space_group_name_H-M   'P 1'
#
loop_
_entity.id
_entity.type
_entity.pdbx_description
1 polymer ?
#
loop_
_entity_poly.entity_id
_entity_poly.type
_entity_poly.pdbx_seq_one_letter_code
_entity_poly.pdbx_strand_id
1 'polypeptide(L)'
;MARKRLINCDFFNSSAFKTSLSNKAKLLYVYMFANADDKGFVDSTTEIIETLTNCEQAFNEQVSLELLQNDYKSALDELMDRGLLYCFENKHNNKVYLIRHWNLHNINLQKAWTNYTNYLNQVKVVDNKYIRKKEYKEYKEENRNNFTRDSISNEEDTESWENTLNELEKTKPKGEENGN
;
A
#
# COMPACT_ATOMS: atom_id res chain seq x y z
N MET A 1 19.91 7.54 13.23
CA MET A 1 19.05 6.38 12.90
C MET A 1 18.20 6.00 14.11
N ALA A 2 16.91 5.77 13.92
CA ALA A 2 16.05 5.27 14.97
C ALA A 2 16.48 3.83 15.34
N ARG A 3 16.74 3.58 16.63
CA ARG A 3 17.17 2.27 17.11
C ARG A 3 16.04 1.23 17.24
N LYS A 4 14.79 1.68 17.10
CA LYS A 4 13.59 0.83 17.20
C LYS A 4 12.67 1.10 16.03
N ARG A 5 12.13 0.05 15.44
CA ARG A 5 11.11 0.09 14.38
C ARG A 5 9.80 -0.47 14.93
N LEU A 6 8.70 0.19 14.63
CA LEU A 6 7.38 -0.35 14.92
C LEU A 6 6.96 -1.27 13.76
N ILE A 7 6.41 -2.41 14.11
CA ILE A 7 5.91 -3.40 13.17
C ILE A 7 4.40 -3.53 13.37
N ASN A 8 3.62 -3.26 12.35
CA ASN A 8 2.20 -3.57 12.35
C ASN A 8 2.02 -5.07 12.05
N CYS A 9 1.65 -5.85 13.07
CA CYS A 9 1.48 -7.29 12.93
C CYS A 9 0.34 -7.66 11.97
N ASP A 10 -0.69 -6.84 11.83
CA ASP A 10 -1.82 -7.11 10.93
C ASP A 10 -1.37 -7.09 9.47
N PHE A 11 -0.44 -6.20 9.11
CA PHE A 11 0.15 -6.19 7.77
C PHE A 11 0.84 -7.52 7.46
N PHE A 12 1.72 -7.99 8.35
CA PHE A 12 2.45 -9.25 8.16
C PHE A 12 1.53 -10.48 8.26
N ASN A 13 0.40 -10.35 8.94
CA ASN A 13 -0.62 -11.39 9.02
C ASN A 13 -1.63 -11.36 7.86
N SER A 14 -1.60 -10.32 7.02
CA SER A 14 -2.52 -10.22 5.88
C SER A 14 -2.32 -11.38 4.90
N SER A 15 -3.40 -11.80 4.23
CA SER A 15 -3.32 -12.82 3.17
C SER A 15 -2.39 -12.39 2.06
N ALA A 16 -2.40 -11.10 1.69
CA ALA A 16 -1.52 -10.56 0.66
C ALA A 16 -0.03 -10.78 0.97
N PHE A 17 0.40 -10.59 2.22
CA PHE A 17 1.78 -10.87 2.61
C PHE A 17 2.06 -12.37 2.76
N LYS A 18 1.14 -13.11 3.42
CA LYS A 18 1.37 -14.54 3.74
C LYS A 18 1.36 -15.44 2.53
N THR A 19 0.42 -15.25 1.60
CA THR A 19 0.16 -16.22 0.53
C THR A 19 0.67 -15.78 -0.85
N SER A 20 0.87 -14.48 -1.08
CA SER A 20 1.21 -13.97 -2.40
C SER A 20 2.69 -13.70 -2.62
N LEU A 21 3.52 -13.85 -1.60
CA LEU A 21 4.97 -13.62 -1.68
C LEU A 21 5.76 -14.90 -1.44
N SER A 22 6.86 -15.06 -2.19
CA SER A 22 7.86 -16.08 -1.93
C SER A 22 8.51 -15.89 -0.54
N ASN A 23 9.07 -16.94 0.03
CA ASN A 23 9.76 -16.83 1.33
C ASN A 23 10.98 -15.90 1.24
N LYS A 24 11.69 -15.88 0.12
CA LYS A 24 12.83 -14.97 -0.11
C LYS A 24 12.38 -13.52 -0.19
N ALA A 25 11.26 -13.23 -0.86
CA ALA A 25 10.68 -11.89 -0.90
C ALA A 25 10.24 -11.41 0.49
N LYS A 26 9.62 -12.28 1.29
CA LYS A 26 9.26 -11.96 2.68
C LYS A 26 10.47 -11.63 3.53
N LEU A 27 11.51 -12.46 3.46
CA LEU A 27 12.75 -12.26 4.20
C LEU A 27 13.44 -10.97 3.78
N LEU A 28 13.60 -10.74 2.47
CA LEU A 28 14.17 -9.52 1.91
C LEU A 28 13.41 -8.28 2.39
N TYR A 29 12.08 -8.31 2.33
CA TYR A 29 11.23 -7.19 2.79
C TYR A 29 11.48 -6.86 4.27
N VAL A 30 11.55 -7.86 5.15
CA VAL A 30 11.83 -7.66 6.57
C VAL A 30 13.21 -7.04 6.80
N TYR A 31 14.24 -7.49 6.08
CA TYR A 31 15.58 -6.90 6.17
C TYR A 31 15.63 -5.47 5.62
N MET A 32 14.97 -5.20 4.51
CA MET A 32 14.82 -3.83 3.99
C MET A 32 14.10 -2.93 4.99
N PHE A 33 13.02 -3.44 5.60
CA PHE A 33 12.28 -2.71 6.62
C PHE A 33 13.15 -2.36 7.84
N ALA A 34 13.98 -3.29 8.31
CA ALA A 34 14.89 -3.07 9.43
C ALA A 34 15.99 -2.05 9.12
N ASN A 35 16.44 -1.96 7.87
CA ASN A 35 17.52 -1.07 7.41
C ASN A 35 17.04 0.24 6.79
N ALA A 36 15.73 0.46 6.68
CA ALA A 36 15.17 1.68 6.14
C ALA A 36 15.50 2.91 7.01
N ASP A 37 15.56 4.09 6.41
CA ASP A 37 15.60 5.35 7.14
C ASP A 37 14.24 5.68 7.81
N ASP A 38 14.14 6.87 8.41
CA ASP A 38 12.93 7.26 9.14
C ASP A 38 11.72 7.55 8.23
N LYS A 39 11.92 7.63 6.93
CA LYS A 39 10.85 7.80 5.92
C LYS A 39 10.60 6.54 5.09
N GLY A 40 11.33 5.46 5.35
CA GLY A 40 11.16 4.17 4.69
C GLY A 40 12.02 4.00 3.43
N PHE A 41 13.04 4.84 3.23
CA PHE A 41 13.99 4.66 2.14
C PHE A 41 15.10 3.68 2.51
N VAL A 42 15.47 2.85 1.55
CA VAL A 42 16.54 1.83 1.63
C VAL A 42 17.48 2.02 0.46
N ASP A 43 18.74 2.36 0.74
CA ASP A 43 19.82 2.50 -0.25
C ASP A 43 20.83 1.34 -0.22
N SER A 44 20.84 0.58 0.86
CA SER A 44 21.74 -0.54 1.12
C SER A 44 21.21 -1.90 0.63
N THR A 45 20.37 -1.90 -0.41
CA THR A 45 19.72 -3.15 -0.88
C THR A 45 20.71 -4.18 -1.39
N THR A 46 21.82 -3.74 -2.02
CA THR A 46 22.88 -4.63 -2.49
C THR A 46 23.55 -5.35 -1.31
N GLU A 47 23.94 -4.62 -0.27
CA GLU A 47 24.55 -5.15 0.94
C GLU A 47 23.60 -6.08 1.71
N ILE A 48 22.28 -5.76 1.70
CA ILE A 48 21.26 -6.64 2.27
C ILE A 48 21.20 -7.97 1.51
N ILE A 49 21.16 -7.93 0.18
CA ILE A 49 21.15 -9.14 -0.66
C ILE A 49 22.42 -9.97 -0.45
N GLU A 50 23.59 -9.33 -0.42
CA GLU A 50 24.84 -10.01 -0.12
C GLU A 50 24.83 -10.68 1.26
N THR A 51 24.35 -9.98 2.28
CA THR A 51 24.23 -10.52 3.64
C THR A 51 23.33 -11.75 3.67
N LEU A 52 22.14 -11.68 3.07
CA LEU A 52 21.20 -12.78 3.04
C LEU A 52 21.73 -13.97 2.24
N THR A 53 22.39 -13.71 1.12
CA THR A 53 23.04 -14.73 0.28
C THR A 53 24.12 -15.47 1.04
N ASN A 54 25.00 -14.75 1.72
CA ASN A 54 26.09 -15.34 2.51
C ASN A 54 25.54 -16.15 3.70
N CYS A 55 24.51 -15.67 4.38
CA CYS A 55 23.84 -16.42 5.44
C CYS A 55 23.25 -17.73 4.92
N GLU A 56 22.52 -17.69 3.80
CA GLU A 56 21.90 -18.89 3.23
C GLU A 56 22.95 -19.90 2.73
N GLN A 57 24.03 -19.42 2.13
CA GLN A 57 25.13 -20.29 1.69
C GLN A 57 25.83 -21.00 2.85
N ALA A 58 25.99 -20.33 4.00
CA ALA A 58 26.57 -20.93 5.18
C ALA A 58 25.78 -22.15 5.70
N PHE A 59 24.47 -22.21 5.42
CA PHE A 59 23.61 -23.34 5.74
C PHE A 59 23.48 -24.36 4.60
N ASN A 60 23.82 -23.97 3.37
CA ASN A 60 23.70 -24.84 2.19
C ASN A 60 24.86 -24.62 1.21
N GLU A 61 26.00 -25.20 1.56
CA GLU A 61 27.26 -25.08 0.78
C GLU A 61 27.16 -25.61 -0.65
N GLN A 62 26.14 -26.41 -0.99
CA GLN A 62 25.97 -26.98 -2.33
C GLN A 62 25.37 -25.98 -3.33
N VAL A 63 24.77 -24.89 -2.85
CA VAL A 63 24.17 -23.87 -3.71
C VAL A 63 25.18 -22.76 -4.03
N SER A 64 25.32 -22.41 -5.30
CA SER A 64 26.25 -21.35 -5.70
C SER A 64 25.75 -19.97 -5.24
N LEU A 65 26.69 -19.11 -4.86
CA LEU A 65 26.41 -17.71 -4.49
C LEU A 65 25.66 -16.97 -5.61
N GLU A 66 26.05 -17.19 -6.84
CA GLU A 66 25.41 -16.53 -8.00
C GLU A 66 23.93 -16.90 -8.12
N LEU A 67 23.58 -18.17 -7.91
CA LEU A 67 22.19 -18.62 -7.94
C LEU A 67 21.38 -17.95 -6.81
N LEU A 68 21.92 -17.93 -5.59
CA LEU A 68 21.27 -17.28 -4.44
C LEU A 68 21.08 -15.77 -4.66
N GLN A 69 22.09 -15.09 -5.22
CA GLN A 69 21.97 -13.66 -5.55
C GLN A 69 20.88 -13.39 -6.59
N ASN A 70 20.78 -14.23 -7.61
CA ASN A 70 19.74 -14.10 -8.64
C ASN A 70 18.34 -14.37 -8.06
N ASP A 71 18.20 -15.32 -7.14
CA ASP A 71 16.95 -15.56 -6.42
C ASP A 71 16.52 -14.35 -5.60
N TYR A 72 17.44 -13.67 -4.90
CA TYR A 72 17.09 -12.45 -4.15
C TYR A 72 16.82 -11.25 -5.05
N LYS A 73 17.47 -11.16 -6.23
CA LYS A 73 17.10 -10.15 -7.25
C LYS A 73 15.68 -10.39 -7.76
N SER A 74 15.34 -11.65 -8.06
CA SER A 74 13.95 -12.00 -8.43
C SER A 74 12.95 -11.70 -7.32
N ALA A 75 13.33 -11.94 -6.07
CA ALA A 75 12.50 -11.56 -4.90
C ALA A 75 12.30 -10.04 -4.79
N LEU A 76 13.30 -9.24 -5.14
CA LEU A 76 13.19 -7.78 -5.19
C LEU A 76 12.23 -7.33 -6.28
N ASP A 77 12.32 -7.93 -7.47
CA ASP A 77 11.39 -7.66 -8.57
C ASP A 77 9.95 -8.05 -8.18
N GLU A 78 9.77 -9.20 -7.52
CA GLU A 78 8.47 -9.62 -6.98
C GLU A 78 7.87 -8.58 -6.01
N LEU A 79 8.69 -8.00 -5.11
CA LEU A 79 8.23 -6.96 -4.19
C LEU A 79 7.80 -5.68 -4.92
N MET A 80 8.48 -5.31 -6.01
CA MET A 80 8.10 -4.17 -6.84
C MET A 80 6.81 -4.44 -7.62
N ASP A 81 6.68 -5.61 -8.24
CA ASP A 81 5.50 -6.01 -9.02
C ASP A 81 4.24 -6.10 -8.15
N ARG A 82 4.40 -6.52 -6.89
CA ARG A 82 3.31 -6.51 -5.90
C ARG A 82 3.03 -5.13 -5.30
N GLY A 83 3.74 -4.09 -5.75
CA GLY A 83 3.54 -2.72 -5.29
C GLY A 83 3.88 -2.50 -3.82
N LEU A 84 4.81 -3.28 -3.25
CA LEU A 84 5.31 -3.10 -1.88
C LEU A 84 6.46 -2.11 -1.81
N LEU A 85 7.19 -1.95 -2.91
CA LEU A 85 8.34 -1.06 -3.05
C LEU A 85 8.18 -0.13 -4.24
N TYR A 86 8.68 1.09 -4.10
CA TYR A 86 8.98 1.97 -5.21
C TYR A 86 10.50 2.05 -5.40
N CYS A 87 10.97 1.91 -6.64
CA CYS A 87 12.37 2.13 -7.00
C CYS A 87 12.55 3.55 -7.55
N PHE A 88 13.56 4.25 -7.06
CA PHE A 88 14.05 5.52 -7.58
C PHE A 88 15.51 5.35 -8.00
N GLU A 89 15.87 5.97 -9.09
CA GLU A 89 17.22 5.91 -9.63
C GLU A 89 17.81 7.32 -9.70
N ASN A 90 19.04 7.46 -9.26
CA ASN A 90 19.76 8.73 -9.36
C ASN A 90 20.54 8.82 -10.69
N LYS A 91 21.16 9.97 -10.95
CA LYS A 91 21.96 10.22 -12.17
C LYS A 91 23.17 9.31 -12.32
N HIS A 92 23.55 8.58 -11.27
CA HIS A 92 24.67 7.67 -11.22
C HIS A 92 24.24 6.20 -11.24
N ASN A 93 22.97 5.94 -11.62
CA ASN A 93 22.35 4.61 -11.66
C ASN A 93 22.29 3.91 -10.28
N ASN A 94 22.45 4.65 -9.18
CA ASN A 94 22.25 4.08 -7.86
C ASN A 94 20.75 4.01 -7.57
N LYS A 95 20.29 2.82 -7.20
CA LYS A 95 18.89 2.55 -6.89
C LYS A 95 18.63 2.75 -5.41
N VAL A 96 17.54 3.45 -5.12
CA VAL A 96 17.02 3.66 -3.77
C VAL A 96 15.56 3.19 -3.76
N TYR A 97 15.22 2.38 -2.78
CA TYR A 97 13.88 1.81 -2.66
C TYR A 97 13.11 2.48 -1.54
N LEU A 98 11.82 2.71 -1.75
CA LEU A 98 10.90 3.24 -0.76
C LEU A 98 9.86 2.18 -0.41
N ILE A 99 9.74 1.86 0.86
CA ILE A 99 8.73 0.96 1.38
C ILE A 99 7.36 1.67 1.33
N ARG A 100 6.47 1.22 0.46
CA ARG A 100 5.19 1.87 0.20
C ARG A 100 4.29 1.95 1.42
N HIS A 101 4.28 0.93 2.27
CA HIS A 101 3.44 0.83 3.46
C HIS A 101 4.13 1.33 4.75
N TRP A 102 5.23 2.09 4.62
CA TRP A 102 6.02 2.56 5.76
C TRP A 102 5.20 3.27 6.84
N ASN A 103 4.31 4.17 6.42
CA ASN A 103 3.50 4.95 7.36
C ASN A 103 2.44 4.12 8.10
N LEU A 104 2.07 2.95 7.60
CA LEU A 104 1.20 2.01 8.30
C LEU A 104 1.88 1.44 9.55
N HIS A 105 3.20 1.28 9.51
CA HIS A 105 4.00 0.75 10.60
C HIS A 105 4.50 1.85 11.54
N ASN A 106 4.83 3.02 11.00
CA ASN A 106 5.54 4.10 11.69
C ASN A 106 4.69 5.37 11.74
N ILE A 107 3.48 5.30 12.28
CA ILE A 107 2.58 6.42 12.53
C ILE A 107 3.20 7.25 13.67
N ASN A 108 3.51 8.53 13.48
CA ASN A 108 3.98 9.46 14.51
C ASN A 108 5.51 9.59 14.73
N LEU A 109 6.34 9.38 13.75
CA LEU A 109 7.73 9.82 13.83
C LEU A 109 7.79 11.36 13.70
N GLN A 110 7.64 12.09 14.81
CA GLN A 110 7.60 13.56 14.83
C GLN A 110 8.86 14.24 14.27
N LYS A 111 9.99 13.56 14.26
CA LYS A 111 11.29 14.06 13.74
C LYS A 111 11.92 13.06 12.77
N ALA A 112 11.12 12.58 11.83
CA ALA A 112 11.59 11.64 10.84
C ALA A 112 12.52 12.33 9.83
N TRP A 113 13.73 11.81 9.67
CA TRP A 113 14.77 12.36 8.80
C TRP A 113 15.03 11.44 7.60
N THR A 114 15.38 12.04 6.46
CA THR A 114 15.79 11.31 5.25
C THR A 114 16.77 12.15 4.42
N ASN A 115 17.72 11.49 3.80
CA ASN A 115 18.58 12.08 2.75
C ASN A 115 17.87 12.19 1.39
N TYR A 116 16.70 11.55 1.23
CA TYR A 116 16.02 11.35 -0.05
C TYR A 116 14.84 12.28 -0.25
N THR A 117 14.95 13.54 0.21
CA THR A 117 13.90 14.57 0.11
C THR A 117 13.41 14.77 -1.34
N ASN A 118 14.32 14.69 -2.33
CA ASN A 118 13.96 14.81 -3.75
C ASN A 118 13.03 13.69 -4.22
N TYR A 119 13.19 12.48 -3.71
CA TYR A 119 12.30 11.36 -4.01
C TYR A 119 11.02 11.42 -3.18
N LEU A 120 11.13 11.83 -1.91
CA LEU A 120 9.96 12.06 -1.06
C LEU A 120 9.00 13.07 -1.69
N ASN A 121 9.52 14.09 -2.38
CA ASN A 121 8.73 15.08 -3.10
C ASN A 121 7.97 14.50 -4.33
N GLN A 122 8.30 13.29 -4.79
CA GLN A 122 7.63 12.63 -5.91
C GLN A 122 6.45 11.75 -5.47
N VAL A 123 6.27 11.55 -4.18
CA VAL A 123 5.19 10.74 -3.60
C VAL A 123 4.28 11.60 -2.72
N LYS A 124 3.10 11.07 -2.42
CA LYS A 124 2.16 11.58 -1.40
C LYS A 124 1.77 10.44 -0.47
N VAL A 125 1.40 10.78 0.75
CA VAL A 125 0.80 9.83 1.69
C VAL A 125 -0.71 9.88 1.54
N VAL A 126 -1.31 8.74 1.24
CA VAL A 126 -2.77 8.53 1.16
C VAL A 126 -3.07 7.21 1.87
N ASP A 127 -4.00 7.21 2.81
CA ASP A 127 -4.39 6.03 3.60
C ASP A 127 -3.18 5.29 4.21
N ASN A 128 -2.26 6.05 4.79
CA ASN A 128 -1.00 5.57 5.37
C ASN A 128 -0.06 4.84 4.39
N LYS A 129 -0.21 5.06 3.08
CA LYS A 129 0.66 4.51 2.03
C LYS A 129 1.25 5.61 1.20
N TYR A 130 2.48 5.41 0.72
CA TYR A 130 3.04 6.26 -0.31
C TYR A 130 2.41 5.93 -1.66
N ILE A 131 2.00 6.96 -2.39
CA ILE A 131 1.51 6.89 -3.78
C ILE A 131 2.31 7.88 -4.61
N ARG A 132 2.80 7.47 -5.77
CA ARG A 132 3.48 8.39 -6.69
C ARG A 132 2.52 9.49 -7.13
N LYS A 133 3.01 10.72 -7.23
CA LYS A 133 2.16 11.86 -7.65
C LYS A 133 1.55 11.67 -9.05
N LYS A 134 2.19 10.89 -9.92
CA LYS A 134 1.65 10.52 -11.24
C LYS A 134 0.42 9.61 -11.10
N GLU A 135 0.51 8.58 -10.26
CA GLU A 135 -0.56 7.61 -9.99
C GLU A 135 -1.71 8.23 -9.17
N TYR A 136 -1.43 9.29 -8.40
CA TYR A 136 -2.44 9.96 -7.56
C TYR A 136 -3.54 10.67 -8.37
N LYS A 137 -3.24 11.10 -9.59
CA LYS A 137 -4.25 11.70 -10.48
C LYS A 137 -5.27 10.65 -10.92
N GLU A 138 -4.77 9.48 -11.34
CA GLU A 138 -5.60 8.33 -11.75
C GLU A 138 -6.46 7.84 -10.57
N TYR A 139 -5.88 7.69 -9.38
CA TYR A 139 -6.59 7.34 -8.15
C TYR A 139 -7.74 8.32 -7.81
N LYS A 140 -7.53 9.63 -8.04
CA LYS A 140 -8.58 10.63 -7.83
C LYS A 140 -9.71 10.53 -8.85
N GLU A 141 -9.39 10.25 -10.10
CA GLU A 141 -10.37 10.11 -11.18
C GLU A 141 -11.23 8.85 -10.98
N GLU A 142 -10.62 7.72 -10.59
CA GLU A 142 -11.34 6.49 -10.27
C GLU A 142 -12.31 6.67 -9.08
N ASN A 143 -11.85 7.28 -7.99
CA ASN A 143 -12.71 7.51 -6.83
C ASN A 143 -13.84 8.53 -7.12
N ARG A 144 -13.60 9.49 -8.01
CA ARG A 144 -14.63 10.45 -8.43
C ARG A 144 -15.71 9.77 -9.25
N ASN A 145 -15.31 8.85 -10.13
CA ASN A 145 -16.23 8.09 -10.97
C ASN A 145 -17.05 7.07 -10.16
N ASN A 146 -16.46 6.50 -9.12
CA ASN A 146 -17.18 5.59 -8.20
C ASN A 146 -18.20 6.36 -7.36
N PHE A 147 -17.85 7.54 -6.84
CA PHE A 147 -18.77 8.37 -6.06
C PHE A 147 -19.97 8.87 -6.90
N THR A 148 -19.74 9.21 -8.19
CA THR A 148 -20.84 9.58 -9.10
C THR A 148 -21.72 8.39 -9.47
N ARG A 149 -21.20 7.18 -9.56
CA ARG A 149 -22.01 5.96 -9.78
C ARG A 149 -22.90 5.64 -8.58
N ASP A 150 -22.37 5.73 -7.36
CA ASP A 150 -23.12 5.47 -6.14
C ASP A 150 -24.20 6.55 -5.89
N SER A 151 -23.97 7.80 -6.30
CA SER A 151 -24.96 8.86 -6.22
C SER A 151 -26.07 8.71 -7.26
N ILE A 152 -25.79 8.23 -8.45
CA ILE A 152 -26.80 7.98 -9.49
C ILE A 152 -27.69 6.79 -9.11
N SER A 153 -27.15 5.75 -8.50
CA SER A 153 -27.96 4.62 -8.01
C SER A 153 -28.89 5.02 -6.86
N ASN A 154 -28.48 5.96 -6.02
CA ASN A 154 -29.31 6.47 -4.92
C ASN A 154 -30.40 7.47 -5.39
N GLU A 155 -30.20 8.14 -6.52
CA GLU A 155 -31.25 9.02 -7.12
C GLU A 155 -32.36 8.19 -7.77
N GLU A 156 -32.06 7.08 -8.44
CA GLU A 156 -33.07 6.17 -8.97
C GLU A 156 -33.92 5.52 -7.86
N ASP A 157 -33.29 5.16 -6.73
CA ASP A 157 -34.03 4.63 -5.56
C ASP A 157 -34.91 5.69 -4.89
N THR A 158 -34.49 6.96 -4.82
CA THR A 158 -35.28 8.05 -4.24
C THR A 158 -36.51 8.37 -5.09
N GLU A 159 -36.44 8.42 -6.40
CA GLU A 159 -37.58 8.59 -7.29
C GLU A 159 -38.58 7.43 -7.16
N SER A 160 -38.12 6.22 -6.96
CA SER A 160 -38.98 5.04 -6.71
C SER A 160 -39.76 5.17 -5.40
N TRP A 161 -39.15 5.66 -4.32
CA TRP A 161 -39.80 5.87 -3.03
C TRP A 161 -40.80 7.02 -3.05
N GLU A 162 -40.52 8.14 -3.72
CA GLU A 162 -41.44 9.26 -3.86
C GLU A 162 -42.71 8.88 -4.65
N ASN A 163 -42.55 8.07 -5.69
CA ASN A 163 -43.68 7.55 -6.45
C ASN A 163 -44.57 6.61 -5.61
N THR A 164 -43.97 5.77 -4.77
CA THR A 164 -44.69 4.86 -3.85
C THR A 164 -45.42 5.64 -2.76
N LEU A 165 -44.84 6.70 -2.21
CA LEU A 165 -45.50 7.57 -1.21
C LEU A 165 -46.69 8.34 -1.82
N ASN A 166 -46.56 8.83 -3.04
CA ASN A 166 -47.63 9.54 -3.74
C ASN A 166 -48.82 8.62 -4.09
N GLU A 167 -48.59 7.33 -4.34
CA GLU A 167 -49.67 6.34 -4.52
C GLU A 167 -50.37 6.00 -3.19
N LEU A 168 -49.64 5.89 -2.10
CA LEU A 168 -50.19 5.64 -0.76
C LEU A 168 -51.05 6.82 -0.24
N GLU A 169 -50.70 8.05 -0.59
CA GLU A 169 -51.54 9.22 -0.22
C GLU A 169 -52.85 9.28 -1.00
N LYS A 170 -52.87 8.81 -2.25
CA LYS A 170 -54.10 8.74 -3.08
C LYS A 170 -55.08 7.66 -2.63
N THR A 171 -54.64 6.68 -1.85
CA THR A 171 -55.46 5.55 -1.39
C THR A 171 -56.02 5.72 0.03
N LYS A 172 -55.76 6.86 0.70
CA LYS A 172 -56.43 7.14 2.02
C LYS A 172 -57.93 7.31 1.83
N PRO A 173 -58.77 6.52 2.48
CA PRO A 173 -60.18 6.70 2.44
C PRO A 173 -60.55 8.06 3.09
N LYS A 174 -61.38 8.86 2.41
CA LYS A 174 -61.94 10.08 2.98
C LYS A 174 -62.73 9.66 4.20
N GLY A 175 -62.20 10.00 5.37
CA GLY A 175 -62.92 9.79 6.63
C GLY A 175 -64.19 10.54 6.63
N GLU A 176 -65.24 9.82 6.96
CA GLU A 176 -66.59 10.35 7.18
C GLU A 176 -66.61 11.40 8.32
N GLU A 177 -66.91 12.64 7.98
CA GLU A 177 -67.41 13.61 8.95
C GLU A 177 -68.76 13.13 9.42
N ASN A 178 -68.84 12.54 10.58
CA ASN A 178 -70.05 12.43 11.34
C ASN A 178 -70.02 13.39 12.52
N GLY A 179 -70.84 14.44 12.40
CA GLY A 179 -71.15 15.30 13.48
C GLY A 179 -72.02 14.62 14.55
N ASN A 180 -71.80 15.05 15.74
CA ASN A 180 -72.78 15.48 16.78
C ASN A 180 -71.98 16.00 17.97
#